data_dc258a0e2bc5f41cc7e26d8c2805ea1c
#
_entry.id   dc258a0e2bc5f41cc7e26d8c2805ea1c
#
_cell.length_a   1.000
_cell.length_b   1.000
_cell.length_c   1.000
_cell.angle_alpha   90.00
_cell.angle_beta   90.00
_cell.angle_gamma   90.00
#
_symmetry.space_group_name_H-M   'P 1'
#
loop_
_entity.id
_entity.type
_entity.pdbx_description
1 polymer ?
#
loop_
_entity_poly.entity_id
_entity_poly.type
_entity_poly.pdbx_seq_one_letter_code
_entity_poly.pdbx_strand_id
1 'polypeptide(L)'
;MKNILLISLTFFSLYSFSQEKYLSRNGKIQFIASTPLETIDPVNNYVSCILDTENGNLVFQMKMISFKFEKALMEEHFNEKYVESDKFPKSTFVGRIQNWVDFNWNGTEQNIVVKGNITIHGIEKEIIVKGGIETSTS
;
A
#
# COMPACT_ATOMS: atom_id res chain seq x y z
N MET A 1 20.02 39.98 53.12
CA MET A 1 20.17 38.60 52.64
C MET A 1 19.33 38.45 51.36
N LYS A 2 19.97 38.37 50.23
CA LYS A 2 19.26 38.20 48.96
C LYS A 2 19.25 36.70 48.64
N ASN A 3 18.09 36.06 48.71
CA ASN A 3 17.90 34.71 48.27
C ASN A 3 17.82 34.71 46.77
N ILE A 4 18.86 34.22 46.11
CA ILE A 4 18.89 33.93 44.67
C ILE A 4 18.25 32.57 44.49
N LEU A 5 16.99 32.57 44.06
CA LEU A 5 16.28 31.35 43.64
C LEU A 5 16.77 30.96 42.23
N LEU A 6 17.65 29.99 42.16
CA LEU A 6 18.14 29.45 40.91
C LEU A 6 17.04 28.56 40.32
N ILE A 7 16.25 29.08 39.38
CA ILE A 7 15.29 28.32 38.61
C ILE A 7 16.11 27.55 37.54
N SER A 8 16.39 26.29 37.84
CA SER A 8 16.91 25.34 36.86
C SER A 8 15.81 25.04 35.86
N LEU A 9 15.83 25.74 34.72
CA LEU A 9 14.98 25.44 33.57
C LEU A 9 15.53 24.22 32.88
N THR A 10 15.08 23.02 33.27
CA THR A 10 15.35 21.79 32.57
C THR A 10 14.67 21.84 31.21
N PHE A 11 15.44 22.11 30.20
CA PHE A 11 15.04 22.00 28.78
C PHE A 11 14.73 20.54 28.49
N PHE A 12 13.45 20.17 28.63
CA PHE A 12 12.96 18.88 28.18
C PHE A 12 12.91 18.94 26.65
N SER A 13 13.97 18.49 26.00
CA SER A 13 14.01 18.34 24.55
C SER A 13 12.98 17.29 24.18
N LEU A 14 11.82 17.74 23.69
CA LEU A 14 10.84 16.89 23.05
C LEU A 14 11.48 16.37 21.74
N TYR A 15 12.03 15.19 21.78
CA TYR A 15 12.39 14.47 20.57
C TYR A 15 11.10 14.13 19.85
N SER A 16 10.74 14.96 18.89
CA SER A 16 9.65 14.67 17.95
C SER A 16 10.14 13.56 17.03
N PHE A 17 9.75 12.33 17.30
CA PHE A 17 9.93 11.26 16.34
C PHE A 17 8.98 11.54 15.18
N SER A 18 9.53 12.04 14.08
CA SER A 18 8.80 12.15 12.83
C SER A 18 8.57 10.73 12.30
N GLN A 19 7.35 10.24 12.39
CA GLN A 19 6.93 9.03 11.69
C GLN A 19 6.89 9.36 10.19
N GLU A 20 7.81 8.81 9.43
CA GLU A 20 7.81 8.98 7.98
C GLU A 20 6.89 7.94 7.36
N LYS A 21 5.80 8.44 6.75
CA LYS A 21 4.88 7.66 5.95
C LYS A 21 4.93 8.14 4.51
N TYR A 22 5.19 7.22 3.61
CA TYR A 22 5.10 7.50 2.17
C TYR A 22 3.69 7.20 1.69
N LEU A 23 3.08 8.16 1.00
CA LEU A 23 1.76 8.05 0.40
C LEU A 23 1.87 8.22 -1.11
N SER A 24 1.30 7.29 -1.85
CA SER A 24 1.05 7.41 -3.28
C SER A 24 -0.45 7.26 -3.57
N ARG A 25 -0.94 7.94 -4.62
CA ARG A 25 -2.35 7.84 -5.08
C ARG A 25 -2.47 7.47 -6.56
N ASN A 26 -1.36 7.29 -7.22
CA ASN A 26 -1.26 7.00 -8.65
C ASN A 26 -0.53 5.68 -8.91
N GLY A 27 -0.64 4.75 -7.97
CA GLY A 27 -0.16 3.39 -8.16
C GLY A 27 -0.94 2.69 -9.27
N LYS A 28 -0.30 1.71 -9.89
CA LYS A 28 -0.86 0.90 -10.96
C LYS A 28 -0.98 -0.55 -10.50
N ILE A 29 -2.13 -1.15 -10.76
CA ILE A 29 -2.32 -2.58 -10.63
C ILE A 29 -2.93 -3.14 -11.93
N GLN A 30 -2.53 -4.33 -12.29
CA GLN A 30 -3.00 -5.06 -13.44
C GLN A 30 -3.15 -6.53 -13.03
N PHE A 31 -4.17 -7.19 -13.54
CA PHE A 31 -4.25 -8.63 -13.46
C PHE A 31 -4.46 -9.24 -14.86
N ILE A 32 -4.10 -10.49 -14.99
CA ILE A 32 -4.26 -11.22 -16.25
C ILE A 32 -5.11 -12.46 -15.98
N ALA A 33 -6.19 -12.59 -16.72
CA ALA A 33 -7.04 -13.75 -16.71
C ALA A 33 -7.15 -14.31 -18.13
N SER A 34 -6.75 -15.54 -18.30
CA SER A 34 -6.79 -16.23 -19.60
C SER A 34 -7.89 -17.27 -19.62
N THR A 35 -8.70 -17.22 -20.65
CA THR A 35 -9.67 -18.25 -21.01
C THR A 35 -9.25 -18.92 -22.34
N PRO A 36 -9.81 -20.06 -22.71
CA PRO A 36 -9.52 -20.66 -24.02
C PRO A 36 -9.84 -19.76 -25.22
N LEU A 37 -10.71 -18.77 -25.04
CA LEU A 37 -11.17 -17.87 -26.08
C LEU A 37 -10.49 -16.51 -26.06
N GLU A 38 -10.03 -16.04 -24.89
CA GLU A 38 -9.59 -14.67 -24.72
C GLU A 38 -8.71 -14.48 -23.49
N THR A 39 -7.75 -13.55 -23.59
CA THR A 39 -6.99 -13.04 -22.46
C THR A 39 -7.52 -11.66 -22.06
N ILE A 40 -7.77 -11.48 -20.78
CA ILE A 40 -8.26 -10.24 -20.18
C ILE A 40 -7.16 -9.67 -19.29
N ASP A 41 -6.79 -8.41 -19.50
CA ASP A 41 -5.69 -7.76 -18.81
C ASP A 41 -6.03 -6.33 -18.36
N PRO A 42 -7.10 -6.14 -17.57
CA PRO A 42 -7.52 -4.83 -17.12
C PRO A 42 -6.47 -4.15 -16.23
N VAL A 43 -6.45 -2.81 -16.32
CA VAL A 43 -5.52 -1.95 -15.62
C VAL A 43 -6.27 -0.94 -14.77
N ASN A 44 -5.79 -0.73 -13.53
CA ASN A 44 -6.22 0.34 -12.64
C ASN A 44 -5.02 1.22 -12.31
N ASN A 45 -5.08 2.50 -12.68
CA ASN A 45 -4.02 3.48 -12.46
C ASN A 45 -4.26 4.39 -11.24
N TYR A 46 -5.26 4.07 -10.42
CA TYR A 46 -5.67 4.86 -9.26
C TYR A 46 -5.60 4.05 -7.97
N VAL A 47 -4.45 3.44 -7.73
CA VAL A 47 -4.20 2.69 -6.51
C VAL A 47 -3.53 3.59 -5.50
N SER A 48 -4.11 3.67 -4.31
CA SER A 48 -3.47 4.34 -3.19
C SER A 48 -2.59 3.36 -2.41
N CYS A 49 -1.42 3.81 -2.02
CA CYS A 49 -0.48 3.04 -1.21
C CYS A 49 0.04 3.88 -0.06
N ILE A 50 0.15 3.29 1.11
CA ILE A 50 0.82 3.88 2.28
C ILE A 50 1.87 2.88 2.76
N LEU A 51 3.10 3.36 2.90
CA LEU A 51 4.19 2.64 3.55
C LEU A 51 4.60 3.38 4.83
N ASP A 52 4.53 2.68 5.95
CA ASP A 52 5.05 3.15 7.22
C ASP A 52 6.49 2.67 7.37
N THR A 53 7.44 3.60 7.33
CA THR A 53 8.87 3.28 7.37
C THR A 53 9.39 2.92 8.74
N GLU A 54 8.64 3.18 9.79
CA GLU A 54 9.02 2.79 11.13
C GLU A 54 8.95 1.26 11.32
N ASN A 55 7.94 0.62 10.73
CA ASN A 55 7.63 -0.78 11.01
C ASN A 55 7.45 -1.66 9.76
N GLY A 56 7.49 -1.05 8.55
CA GLY A 56 7.31 -1.77 7.29
C GLY A 56 5.86 -2.16 7.00
N ASN A 57 4.88 -1.56 7.68
CA ASN A 57 3.47 -1.77 7.36
C ASN A 57 3.13 -1.15 6.01
N LEU A 58 2.38 -1.89 5.22
CA LEU A 58 2.05 -1.54 3.85
C LEU A 58 0.55 -1.72 3.62
N VAL A 59 -0.09 -0.68 3.10
CA VAL A 59 -1.51 -0.71 2.77
C VAL A 59 -1.71 -0.28 1.33
N PHE A 60 -2.43 -1.10 0.56
CA PHE A 60 -2.94 -0.72 -0.76
C PHE A 60 -4.45 -0.65 -0.72
N GLN A 61 -5.01 0.33 -1.40
CA GLN A 61 -6.44 0.45 -1.62
C GLN A 61 -6.70 0.78 -3.08
N MET A 62 -7.65 0.08 -3.68
CA MET A 62 -8.08 0.31 -5.05
C MET A 62 -9.61 0.39 -5.13
N LYS A 63 -10.10 1.29 -5.99
CA LYS A 63 -11.52 1.34 -6.34
C LYS A 63 -11.77 0.35 -7.46
N MET A 64 -12.73 -0.55 -7.30
CA MET A 64 -13.00 -1.60 -8.29
C MET A 64 -13.50 -1.03 -9.62
N ILE A 65 -14.30 0.02 -9.59
CA ILE A 65 -14.80 0.71 -10.79
C ILE A 65 -13.70 1.36 -11.64
N SER A 66 -12.49 1.53 -11.08
CA SER A 66 -11.36 2.16 -11.78
C SER A 66 -10.55 1.19 -12.64
N PHE A 67 -10.87 -0.11 -12.63
CA PHE A 67 -10.31 -1.05 -13.59
C PHE A 67 -10.85 -0.77 -14.99
N LYS A 68 -9.94 -0.61 -15.96
CA LYS A 68 -10.27 -0.35 -17.36
C LYS A 68 -9.95 -1.57 -18.20
N PHE A 69 -10.93 -1.98 -18.97
CA PHE A 69 -10.86 -3.13 -19.88
C PHE A 69 -10.80 -2.63 -21.32
N GLU A 70 -10.22 -3.43 -22.20
CA GLU A 70 -10.23 -3.14 -23.63
C GLU A 70 -11.66 -3.14 -24.20
N LYS A 71 -12.51 -4.08 -23.70
CA LYS A 71 -13.90 -4.21 -24.13
C LYS A 71 -14.85 -3.70 -23.05
N ALA A 72 -15.71 -2.76 -23.41
CA ALA A 72 -16.69 -2.14 -22.51
C ALA A 72 -17.64 -3.17 -21.86
N LEU A 73 -18.08 -4.18 -22.62
CA LEU A 73 -18.94 -5.24 -22.11
C LEU A 73 -18.27 -6.08 -21.02
N MET A 74 -16.97 -6.31 -21.12
CA MET A 74 -16.21 -7.00 -20.08
C MET A 74 -16.06 -6.16 -18.83
N GLU A 75 -15.84 -4.85 -18.97
CA GLU A 75 -15.80 -3.92 -17.85
C GLU A 75 -17.13 -3.91 -17.10
N GLU A 76 -18.25 -3.88 -17.83
CA GLU A 76 -19.60 -3.96 -17.26
C GLU A 76 -19.83 -5.28 -16.52
N HIS A 77 -19.53 -6.42 -17.14
CA HIS A 77 -19.68 -7.73 -16.51
C HIS A 77 -18.79 -7.89 -15.26
N PHE A 78 -17.57 -7.38 -15.32
CA PHE A 78 -16.67 -7.39 -14.16
C PHE A 78 -17.28 -6.62 -12.99
N ASN A 79 -17.76 -5.41 -13.23
CA ASN A 79 -18.33 -4.57 -12.19
C ASN A 79 -19.65 -5.11 -11.64
N GLU A 80 -20.52 -5.63 -12.50
CA GLU A 80 -21.88 -6.04 -12.09
C GLU A 80 -21.96 -7.47 -11.57
N LYS A 81 -21.19 -8.40 -12.17
CA LYS A 81 -21.36 -9.84 -11.93
C LYS A 81 -20.22 -10.47 -11.13
N TYR A 82 -18.99 -9.99 -11.32
CA TYR A 82 -17.82 -10.61 -10.67
C TYR A 82 -17.47 -9.94 -9.35
N VAL A 83 -17.32 -8.63 -9.33
CA VAL A 83 -16.90 -7.91 -8.12
C VAL A 83 -18.03 -7.14 -7.44
N GLU A 84 -19.17 -7.01 -8.08
CA GLU A 84 -20.32 -6.24 -7.59
C GLU A 84 -19.86 -4.90 -6.99
N SER A 85 -19.24 -4.05 -7.83
CA SER A 85 -18.57 -2.83 -7.40
C SER A 85 -19.48 -1.81 -6.70
N ASP A 86 -20.79 -1.91 -6.89
CA ASP A 86 -21.77 -1.11 -6.16
C ASP A 86 -21.90 -1.53 -4.70
N LYS A 87 -21.74 -2.82 -4.40
CA LYS A 87 -21.80 -3.37 -3.04
C LYS A 87 -20.41 -3.38 -2.39
N PHE A 88 -19.38 -3.68 -3.17
CA PHE A 88 -17.99 -3.80 -2.73
C PHE A 88 -17.11 -2.87 -3.55
N PRO A 89 -17.21 -1.54 -3.32
CA PRO A 89 -16.58 -0.54 -4.18
C PRO A 89 -15.05 -0.51 -4.09
N LYS A 90 -14.49 -1.11 -3.04
CA LYS A 90 -13.04 -1.09 -2.76
C LYS A 90 -12.51 -2.49 -2.48
N SER A 91 -11.27 -2.71 -2.92
CA SER A 91 -10.43 -3.80 -2.43
C SER A 91 -9.23 -3.23 -1.73
N THR A 92 -8.75 -3.94 -0.72
CA THR A 92 -7.62 -3.52 0.11
C THR A 92 -6.64 -4.66 0.30
N PHE A 93 -5.38 -4.31 0.44
CA PHE A 93 -4.35 -5.19 0.94
C PHE A 93 -3.70 -4.52 2.14
N VAL A 94 -3.65 -5.21 3.26
CA VAL A 94 -3.00 -4.75 4.49
C VAL A 94 -1.95 -5.78 4.86
N GLY A 95 -0.69 -5.40 4.81
CA GLY A 95 0.41 -6.29 5.05
C GLY A 95 1.59 -5.63 5.74
N ARG A 96 2.62 -6.44 5.94
CA ARG A 96 3.90 -6.00 6.51
C ARG A 96 5.04 -6.62 5.74
N ILE A 97 6.04 -5.80 5.45
CA ILE A 97 7.30 -6.25 4.87
C ILE A 97 8.04 -7.08 5.91
N GLN A 98 8.38 -8.30 5.54
CA GLN A 98 9.14 -9.19 6.41
C GLN A 98 10.59 -8.71 6.52
N ASN A 99 11.22 -8.90 7.68
CA ASN A 99 12.61 -8.48 7.94
C ASN A 99 12.86 -6.98 7.66
N TRP A 100 11.87 -6.13 7.95
CA TRP A 100 11.97 -4.70 7.70
C TRP A 100 13.16 -4.02 8.40
N VAL A 101 13.56 -4.52 9.55
CA VAL A 101 14.72 -4.02 10.30
C VAL A 101 16.04 -4.15 9.54
N ASP A 102 16.12 -5.08 8.58
CA ASP A 102 17.26 -5.32 7.72
C ASP A 102 17.21 -4.52 6.41
N PHE A 103 16.17 -3.71 6.20
CA PHE A 103 16.03 -2.92 5.00
C PHE A 103 17.11 -1.85 4.90
N ASN A 104 17.77 -1.80 3.76
CA ASN A 104 18.87 -0.89 3.52
C ASN A 104 18.46 0.28 2.61
N TRP A 105 18.62 1.50 3.09
CA TRP A 105 18.24 2.75 2.41
C TRP A 105 19.33 3.30 1.47
N ASN A 106 20.09 2.43 0.81
CA ASN A 106 21.26 2.79 0.00
C ASN A 106 20.95 3.13 -1.48
N GLY A 107 19.69 3.20 -1.87
CA GLY A 107 19.29 3.50 -3.24
C GLY A 107 19.26 2.31 -4.20
N THR A 108 19.73 1.13 -3.81
CA THR A 108 19.66 -0.07 -4.65
C THR A 108 18.32 -0.78 -4.48
N GLU A 109 17.86 -1.43 -5.56
CA GLU A 109 16.69 -2.30 -5.49
C GLU A 109 16.92 -3.47 -4.55
N GLN A 110 15.99 -3.71 -3.66
CA GLN A 110 16.00 -4.81 -2.72
C GLN A 110 14.76 -5.65 -2.85
N ASN A 111 14.94 -6.97 -2.88
CA ASN A 111 13.83 -7.91 -2.84
C ASN A 111 13.19 -7.91 -1.46
N ILE A 112 11.88 -7.83 -1.45
CA ILE A 112 11.05 -7.88 -0.25
C ILE A 112 10.03 -9.01 -0.32
N VAL A 113 9.63 -9.48 0.83
CA VAL A 113 8.49 -10.38 1.01
C VAL A 113 7.49 -9.67 1.89
N VAL A 114 6.24 -9.58 1.45
CA VAL A 114 5.14 -8.96 2.20
C VAL A 114 4.13 -10.04 2.56
N LYS A 115 3.82 -10.17 3.83
CA LYS A 115 2.75 -11.01 4.33
C LYS A 115 1.58 -10.13 4.74
N GLY A 116 0.38 -10.45 4.29
CA GLY A 116 -0.78 -9.64 4.61
C GLY A 116 -2.10 -10.27 4.15
N ASN A 117 -3.16 -9.51 4.35
CA ASN A 117 -4.51 -9.89 4.00
C ASN A 117 -5.02 -9.04 2.84
N ILE A 118 -5.49 -9.69 1.80
CA ILE A 118 -6.22 -9.07 0.71
C ILE A 118 -7.72 -9.25 0.93
N THR A 119 -8.48 -8.19 0.74
CA THR A 119 -9.95 -8.23 0.78
C THR A 119 -10.50 -7.83 -0.57
N ILE A 120 -11.20 -8.74 -1.22
CA ILE A 120 -11.88 -8.55 -2.51
C ILE A 120 -13.29 -9.11 -2.38
N HIS A 121 -14.28 -8.37 -2.88
CA HIS A 121 -15.68 -8.82 -2.88
C HIS A 121 -16.17 -9.23 -1.45
N GLY A 122 -15.71 -8.50 -0.43
CA GLY A 122 -16.01 -8.77 0.97
C GLY A 122 -15.33 -10.01 1.57
N ILE A 123 -14.48 -10.70 0.80
CA ILE A 123 -13.76 -11.90 1.24
C ILE A 123 -12.32 -11.55 1.54
N GLU A 124 -11.88 -11.87 2.75
CA GLU A 124 -10.50 -11.68 3.19
C GLU A 124 -9.71 -12.98 3.07
N LYS A 125 -8.48 -12.87 2.57
CA LYS A 125 -7.54 -13.99 2.43
C LYS A 125 -6.13 -13.55 2.75
N GLU A 126 -5.42 -14.34 3.56
CA GLU A 126 -3.98 -14.15 3.79
C GLU A 126 -3.19 -14.57 2.55
N ILE A 127 -2.26 -13.72 2.14
CA ILE A 127 -1.33 -13.98 1.03
C ILE A 127 0.08 -13.55 1.38
N ILE A 128 1.03 -14.15 0.68
CA ILE A 128 2.45 -13.77 0.72
C ILE A 128 2.83 -13.32 -0.69
N VAL A 129 3.36 -12.10 -0.78
CA VAL A 129 3.71 -11.46 -2.04
C VAL A 129 5.22 -11.17 -2.05
N LYS A 130 5.86 -11.41 -3.18
CA LYS A 130 7.26 -11.03 -3.41
C LYS A 130 7.30 -9.80 -4.31
N GLY A 131 8.21 -8.89 -4.02
CA GLY A 131 8.39 -7.68 -4.79
C GLY A 131 9.76 -7.06 -4.56
N GLY A 132 9.95 -5.85 -5.07
CA GLY A 132 11.16 -5.07 -4.88
C GLY A 132 10.84 -3.65 -4.43
N ILE A 133 11.75 -3.05 -3.68
CA ILE A 133 11.75 -1.63 -3.34
C ILE A 133 13.10 -1.05 -3.77
N GLU A 134 13.03 0.02 -4.53
CA GLU A 134 14.15 0.88 -4.85
C GLU A 134 13.95 2.24 -4.17
N THR A 135 14.99 2.75 -3.51
CA THR A 135 14.96 4.07 -2.90
C THR A 135 15.77 5.03 -3.76
N SER A 136 15.22 6.20 -4.10
CA SER A 136 15.99 7.26 -4.73
C SER A 136 16.56 8.18 -3.66
N THR A 137 17.86 8.43 -3.73
CA THR A 137 18.50 9.51 -2.98
C THR A 137 18.34 10.80 -3.81
N SER A 138 17.46 11.69 -3.36
CA SER A 138 17.31 13.04 -3.91
C SER A 138 18.33 13.99 -3.30
#